data_ff2e74e8b239ffb9942442917af3808f
#
_entry.id   ff2e74e8b239ffb9942442917af3808f
#
_cell.length_a   1.000
_cell.length_b   1.000
_cell.length_c   1.000
_cell.angle_alpha   90.00
_cell.angle_beta   90.00
_cell.angle_gamma   90.00
#
_symmetry.space_group_name_H-M   'P 1'
#
loop_
_entity.id
_entity.type
_entity.pdbx_description
1 polymer ?
#
loop_
_entity_poly.entity_id
_entity_poly.type
_entity_poly.pdbx_seq_one_letter_code
_entity_poly.pdbx_strand_id
1 'polypeptide(L)'
;MQLLPGDRVLIAEGGGLIQIHDTASIGTTTSIPPVDFPPWFEYSSPTWELQMECLYGERLSQPYLCRKTNTLRFVLNTLDTVYGLVIPIDDHLGPGPELVMLMDFHKPEGAEVFLFGYNSAFMHGDGTSDLHILNYSWPEPDGTLKPSDSLVATLDGDRWRYLPSDFDEGSGRVVMCSYNEVVVFDFATL
;
A
#
# COMPACT_ATOMS: atom_id res chain seq x y z
N MET A 1 -8.35 -3.98 -5.95
CA MET A 1 -9.72 -3.57 -5.57
C MET A 1 -9.97 -3.94 -4.12
N GLN A 2 -10.53 -3.03 -3.32
CA GLN A 2 -10.78 -3.19 -1.89
C GLN A 2 -12.19 -2.68 -1.54
N LEU A 3 -12.96 -3.46 -0.77
CA LEU A 3 -14.23 -3.01 -0.22
C LEU A 3 -14.00 -2.05 0.96
N LEU A 4 -14.74 -0.95 0.97
CA LEU A 4 -14.73 0.06 2.02
C LEU A 4 -16.08 0.07 2.75
N PRO A 5 -16.15 0.57 4.00
CA PRO A 5 -17.42 0.84 4.67
C PRO A 5 -18.30 1.82 3.89
N GLY A 6 -19.63 1.77 4.12
CA GLY A 6 -20.60 2.66 3.46
C GLY A 6 -20.84 2.33 1.99
N ASP A 7 -20.79 1.03 1.66
CA ASP A 7 -21.06 0.53 0.29
C ASP A 7 -20.17 1.18 -0.78
N ARG A 8 -18.88 1.33 -0.47
CA ARG A 8 -17.87 1.90 -1.36
C ARG A 8 -16.84 0.87 -1.79
N VAL A 9 -16.22 1.13 -2.94
CA VAL A 9 -15.12 0.33 -3.48
C VAL A 9 -13.94 1.24 -3.81
N LEU A 10 -12.76 0.86 -3.34
CA LEU A 10 -11.49 1.46 -3.73
C LEU A 10 -10.87 0.64 -4.85
N ILE A 11 -10.54 1.30 -5.93
CA ILE A 11 -9.83 0.75 -7.09
C ILE A 11 -8.51 1.50 -7.21
N ALA A 12 -7.41 0.76 -7.32
CA ALA A 12 -6.10 1.32 -7.65
C ALA A 12 -5.58 0.59 -8.89
N GLU A 13 -5.11 1.35 -9.86
CA GLU A 13 -4.60 0.86 -11.13
C GLU A 13 -3.09 1.18 -11.25
N GLY A 14 -2.35 0.30 -11.91
CA GLY A 14 -0.89 0.43 -12.08
C GLY A 14 -0.43 1.68 -12.82
N GLY A 15 -1.35 2.36 -13.51
CA GLY A 15 -1.11 3.68 -14.11
C GLY A 15 -1.14 4.85 -13.12
N GLY A 16 -1.26 4.59 -11.82
CA GLY A 16 -1.30 5.61 -10.78
C GLY A 16 -2.69 6.17 -10.50
N LEU A 17 -3.74 5.62 -11.11
CA LEU A 17 -5.11 6.05 -10.88
C LEU A 17 -5.68 5.36 -9.63
N ILE A 18 -6.17 6.15 -8.70
CA ILE A 18 -6.88 5.66 -7.49
C ILE A 18 -8.28 6.27 -7.50
N GLN A 19 -9.29 5.42 -7.40
CA GLN A 19 -10.68 5.82 -7.46
C GLN A 19 -11.49 5.21 -6.32
N ILE A 20 -12.47 5.97 -5.84
CA ILE A 20 -13.50 5.46 -4.93
C ILE A 20 -14.85 5.58 -5.64
N HIS A 21 -15.57 4.48 -5.68
CA HIS A 21 -16.90 4.38 -6.26
C HIS A 21 -17.90 4.02 -5.17
N ASP A 22 -19.11 4.57 -5.29
CA ASP A 22 -20.25 4.15 -4.50
C ASP A 22 -20.89 2.93 -5.18
N THR A 23 -20.97 1.81 -4.47
CA THR A 23 -21.57 0.58 -5.03
C THR A 23 -23.07 0.69 -5.24
N ALA A 24 -23.76 1.61 -4.56
CA ALA A 24 -25.17 1.87 -4.80
C ALA A 24 -25.42 2.44 -6.21
N SER A 25 -24.42 3.10 -6.79
CA SER A 25 -24.45 3.61 -8.17
C SER A 25 -24.11 2.52 -9.21
N ILE A 26 -23.50 1.41 -8.78
CA ILE A 26 -23.21 0.27 -9.64
C ILE A 26 -24.51 -0.54 -9.76
N GLY A 27 -25.20 -0.41 -10.88
CA GLY A 27 -26.45 -1.12 -11.12
C GLY A 27 -26.28 -2.63 -10.91
N THR A 28 -27.19 -3.24 -10.15
CA THR A 28 -27.23 -4.69 -9.97
C THR A 28 -27.60 -5.35 -11.28
N THR A 29 -26.62 -5.84 -12.02
CA THR A 29 -26.88 -6.74 -13.14
C THR A 29 -27.22 -8.12 -12.60
N THR A 30 -28.47 -8.55 -12.76
CA THR A 30 -28.92 -9.90 -12.39
C THR A 30 -28.52 -10.97 -13.41
N SER A 31 -27.83 -10.60 -14.47
CA SER A 31 -27.33 -11.53 -15.50
C SER A 31 -25.83 -11.39 -15.64
N ILE A 32 -25.13 -12.53 -15.65
CA ILE A 32 -23.73 -12.60 -16.07
C ILE A 32 -23.72 -12.11 -17.54
N PRO A 33 -22.99 -11.02 -17.88
CA PRO A 33 -22.93 -10.57 -19.26
C PRO A 33 -22.36 -11.71 -20.13
N PRO A 34 -22.84 -11.86 -21.36
CA PRO A 34 -22.25 -12.81 -22.30
C PRO A 34 -20.76 -12.49 -22.50
N VAL A 35 -19.96 -13.50 -22.76
CA VAL A 35 -18.47 -13.47 -22.81
C VAL A 35 -17.91 -12.43 -23.81
N ASP A 36 -18.72 -11.93 -24.72
CA ASP A 36 -18.40 -10.78 -25.56
C ASP A 36 -18.70 -9.49 -24.78
N PHE A 37 -17.76 -9.08 -23.95
CA PHE A 37 -17.81 -7.79 -23.29
C PHE A 37 -17.95 -6.68 -24.34
N PRO A 38 -19.04 -5.88 -24.32
CA PRO A 38 -19.01 -4.65 -25.06
C PRO A 38 -17.85 -3.78 -24.55
N PRO A 39 -17.12 -3.10 -25.42
CA PRO A 39 -15.92 -2.32 -25.04
C PRO A 39 -16.20 -1.10 -24.14
N TRP A 40 -17.41 -0.93 -23.67
CA TRP A 40 -17.88 0.20 -22.86
C TRP A 40 -18.66 -0.30 -21.65
N PHE A 41 -17.96 -0.65 -20.59
CA PHE A 41 -18.57 -0.53 -19.28
C PHE A 41 -18.69 0.98 -19.03
N GLU A 42 -19.90 1.50 -18.98
CA GLU A 42 -20.14 2.78 -18.36
C GLU A 42 -19.87 2.60 -16.87
N TYR A 43 -18.62 2.81 -16.47
CA TYR A 43 -18.27 2.91 -15.07
C TYR A 43 -19.07 4.10 -14.52
N SER A 44 -19.74 3.88 -13.40
CA SER A 44 -20.26 5.02 -12.65
C SER A 44 -19.10 5.97 -12.37
N SER A 45 -19.33 7.25 -12.52
CA SER A 45 -18.30 8.24 -12.19
C SER A 45 -17.81 8.01 -10.75
N PRO A 46 -16.50 8.03 -10.50
CA PRO A 46 -15.98 7.90 -9.16
C PRO A 46 -16.49 9.04 -8.28
N THR A 47 -16.74 8.77 -7.01
CA THR A 47 -17.07 9.80 -6.02
C THR A 47 -15.83 10.58 -5.60
N TRP A 48 -14.67 9.96 -5.75
CA TRP A 48 -13.36 10.57 -5.51
C TRP A 48 -12.31 9.93 -6.43
N GLU A 49 -11.38 10.74 -6.92
CA GLU A 49 -10.33 10.31 -7.83
C GLU A 49 -9.04 11.04 -7.52
N LEU A 50 -7.93 10.32 -7.60
CA LEU A 50 -6.57 10.84 -7.53
C LEU A 50 -5.73 10.22 -8.63
N GLN A 51 -5.04 11.07 -9.41
CA GLN A 51 -4.01 10.63 -10.35
C GLN A 51 -2.64 10.90 -9.74
N MET A 52 -1.83 9.85 -9.60
CA MET A 52 -0.43 9.91 -9.20
C MET A 52 0.46 9.68 -10.43
N GLU A 53 1.68 10.20 -10.41
CA GLU A 53 2.59 10.08 -11.56
C GLU A 53 2.98 8.62 -11.88
N CYS A 54 3.09 7.78 -10.89
CA CYS A 54 3.30 6.35 -11.04
C CYS A 54 3.09 5.65 -9.70
N LEU A 55 2.21 4.66 -9.63
CA LEU A 55 2.20 3.70 -8.54
C LEU A 55 3.16 2.57 -8.91
N TYR A 56 4.24 2.43 -8.17
CA TYR A 56 5.16 1.33 -8.40
C TYR A 56 4.57 0.06 -7.77
N GLY A 57 4.20 -0.90 -8.63
CA GLY A 57 3.84 -2.23 -8.17
C GLY A 57 2.38 -2.48 -7.79
N GLU A 58 1.42 -1.65 -8.20
CA GLU A 58 -0.04 -1.88 -8.06
C GLU A 58 -0.53 -2.29 -6.65
N ARG A 59 0.26 -2.04 -5.59
CA ARG A 59 -0.03 -2.57 -4.28
C ARG A 59 -0.34 -1.47 -3.29
N LEU A 60 -1.59 -1.45 -2.88
CA LEU A 60 -1.98 -0.86 -1.61
C LEU A 60 -1.68 -1.87 -0.49
N SER A 61 -1.28 -1.37 0.66
CA SER A 61 -1.24 -2.19 1.88
C SER A 61 -2.62 -2.76 2.21
N GLN A 62 -2.67 -3.67 3.17
CA GLN A 62 -3.92 -4.00 3.85
C GLN A 62 -4.51 -2.73 4.50
N PRO A 63 -5.84 -2.62 4.62
CA PRO A 63 -6.49 -1.51 5.29
C PRO A 63 -6.24 -1.55 6.81
N TYR A 64 -5.84 -0.41 7.36
CA TYR A 64 -5.68 -0.22 8.81
C TYR A 64 -6.78 0.69 9.35
N LEU A 65 -7.51 0.21 10.35
CA LEU A 65 -8.53 1.00 11.02
C LEU A 65 -7.92 1.89 12.11
N CYS A 66 -7.92 3.19 11.89
CA CYS A 66 -7.60 4.16 12.94
C CYS A 66 -8.87 4.58 13.71
N ARG A 67 -9.09 3.95 14.87
CA ARG A 67 -10.27 4.23 15.69
C ARG A 67 -10.30 5.66 16.25
N LYS A 68 -9.13 6.26 16.48
CA LYS A 68 -9.01 7.61 17.04
C LYS A 68 -9.58 8.68 16.11
N THR A 69 -9.38 8.51 14.81
CA THR A 69 -9.83 9.45 13.77
C THR A 69 -11.00 8.93 12.95
N ASN A 70 -11.48 7.71 13.23
CA ASN A 70 -12.52 7.02 12.46
C ASN A 70 -12.21 6.97 10.97
N THR A 71 -10.98 6.57 10.61
CA THR A 71 -10.50 6.50 9.24
C THR A 71 -9.94 5.13 8.90
N LEU A 72 -10.04 4.73 7.63
CA LEU A 72 -9.23 3.68 7.05
C LEU A 72 -7.96 4.29 6.48
N ARG A 73 -6.86 3.62 6.69
CA ARG A 73 -5.54 4.03 6.22
C ARG A 73 -4.92 2.95 5.37
N PHE A 74 -4.37 3.34 4.25
CA PHE A 74 -3.61 2.48 3.34
C PHE A 74 -2.25 3.08 3.13
N VAL A 75 -1.25 2.24 2.97
CA VAL A 75 0.09 2.67 2.56
C VAL A 75 0.29 2.30 1.10
N LEU A 76 0.92 3.19 0.36
CA LEU A 76 1.27 3.03 -1.04
C LEU A 76 2.59 3.76 -1.32
N ASN A 77 3.22 3.47 -2.44
CA ASN A 77 4.46 4.15 -2.81
C ASN A 77 4.48 4.56 -4.27
N THR A 78 5.24 5.61 -4.51
CA THR A 78 5.79 5.96 -5.82
C THR A 78 7.25 5.48 -5.91
N LEU A 79 8.01 5.98 -6.88
CA LEU A 79 9.41 5.60 -7.05
C LEU A 79 10.30 5.90 -5.83
N ASP A 80 10.03 7.01 -5.15
CA ASP A 80 10.90 7.60 -4.13
C ASP A 80 10.16 8.04 -2.85
N THR A 81 8.85 7.84 -2.79
CA THR A 81 8.04 8.35 -1.69
C THR A 81 7.03 7.31 -1.22
N VAL A 82 6.93 7.14 0.09
CA VAL A 82 5.84 6.38 0.75
C VAL A 82 4.74 7.35 1.13
N TYR A 83 3.53 7.04 0.71
CA TYR A 83 2.33 7.80 1.02
C TYR A 83 1.36 7.01 1.88
N GLY A 84 0.57 7.73 2.63
CA GLY A 84 -0.60 7.23 3.31
C GLY A 84 -1.87 7.78 2.66
N LEU A 85 -2.80 6.90 2.29
CA LEU A 85 -4.14 7.28 1.88
C LEU A 85 -5.06 7.15 3.09
N VAL A 86 -5.66 8.26 3.50
CA VAL A 86 -6.59 8.36 4.64
C VAL A 86 -8.01 8.51 4.11
N ILE A 87 -8.87 7.55 4.41
CA ILE A 87 -10.26 7.53 3.94
C ILE A 87 -11.19 7.63 5.15
N PRO A 88 -12.00 8.67 5.29
CA PRO A 88 -13.03 8.74 6.33
C PRO A 88 -14.01 7.58 6.21
N ILE A 89 -14.41 6.99 7.35
CA ILE A 89 -15.43 5.94 7.34
C ILE A 89 -16.80 6.55 7.11
N ASP A 90 -17.08 7.70 7.70
CA ASP A 90 -18.35 8.42 7.56
C ASP A 90 -18.21 9.52 6.50
N ASP A 91 -18.84 9.37 5.35
CA ASP A 91 -18.79 10.32 4.24
C ASP A 91 -19.49 11.66 4.49
N HIS A 92 -20.37 11.71 5.48
CA HIS A 92 -21.35 12.80 5.57
C HIS A 92 -20.86 14.02 6.36
N LEU A 93 -19.74 13.95 7.04
CA LEU A 93 -19.36 14.97 8.05
C LEU A 93 -17.88 15.39 8.04
N GLY A 94 -17.06 14.88 7.12
CA GLY A 94 -15.61 15.10 7.16
C GLY A 94 -14.99 15.57 5.84
N PRO A 95 -13.72 15.92 5.88
CA PRO A 95 -12.93 16.10 4.66
C PRO A 95 -12.93 14.80 3.87
N GLY A 96 -12.90 14.90 2.54
CA GLY A 96 -12.79 13.73 1.66
C GLY A 96 -11.51 12.92 1.91
N PRO A 97 -11.29 11.85 1.12
CA PRO A 97 -10.04 11.11 1.17
C PRO A 97 -8.82 12.01 0.97
N GLU A 98 -7.77 11.78 1.74
CA GLU A 98 -6.56 12.59 1.77
C GLU A 98 -5.33 11.73 1.53
N LEU A 99 -4.39 12.25 0.75
CA LEU A 99 -3.07 11.67 0.57
C LEU A 99 -2.06 12.42 1.44
N VAL A 100 -1.34 11.70 2.30
CA VAL A 100 -0.29 12.25 3.17
C VAL A 100 1.05 11.63 2.84
N MET A 101 2.09 12.43 2.74
CA MET A 101 3.44 11.93 2.60
C MET A 101 3.92 11.40 3.96
N LEU A 102 4.31 10.12 4.01
CA LEU A 102 4.82 9.47 5.21
C LEU A 102 6.35 9.49 5.26
N MET A 103 6.99 9.28 4.12
CA MET A 103 8.44 9.24 4.00
C MET A 103 8.87 9.55 2.57
N ASP A 104 9.85 10.42 2.44
CA ASP A 104 10.66 10.56 1.23
C ASP A 104 11.93 9.73 1.42
N PHE A 105 12.28 8.89 0.44
CA PHE A 105 13.44 8.00 0.54
C PHE A 105 14.20 7.95 -0.78
N HIS A 106 15.51 7.88 -0.65
CA HIS A 106 16.35 7.70 -1.82
C HIS A 106 16.37 6.21 -2.22
N LYS A 107 15.64 5.87 -3.27
CA LYS A 107 15.55 4.50 -3.75
C LYS A 107 16.86 4.10 -4.44
N PRO A 108 17.52 3.02 -3.99
CA PRO A 108 18.63 2.44 -4.74
C PRO A 108 18.18 2.00 -6.14
N GLU A 109 19.06 2.11 -7.12
CA GLU A 109 18.77 1.67 -8.48
C GLU A 109 18.37 0.19 -8.50
N GLY A 110 17.26 -0.12 -9.18
CA GLY A 110 16.72 -1.48 -9.26
C GLY A 110 15.99 -1.99 -8.01
N ALA A 111 15.92 -1.21 -6.93
CA ALA A 111 15.19 -1.65 -5.74
C ALA A 111 13.67 -1.56 -5.95
N GLU A 112 12.93 -2.46 -5.32
CA GLU A 112 11.47 -2.46 -5.29
C GLU A 112 10.97 -2.52 -3.85
N VAL A 113 9.85 -1.82 -3.57
CA VAL A 113 9.16 -1.96 -2.29
C VAL A 113 8.17 -3.10 -2.43
N PHE A 114 8.31 -4.13 -1.60
CA PHE A 114 7.52 -5.35 -1.73
C PHE A 114 6.38 -5.47 -0.73
N LEU A 115 6.60 -5.01 0.48
CA LEU A 115 5.63 -5.19 1.58
C LEU A 115 5.46 -3.89 2.35
N PHE A 116 4.20 -3.59 2.66
CA PHE A 116 3.82 -2.41 3.42
C PHE A 116 3.10 -2.80 4.70
N GLY A 117 3.62 -2.33 5.83
CA GLY A 117 2.95 -2.30 7.12
C GLY A 117 2.31 -0.95 7.41
N TYR A 118 1.86 -0.79 8.64
CA TYR A 118 1.29 0.46 9.11
C TYR A 118 2.36 1.55 9.33
N ASN A 119 3.53 1.19 9.89
CA ASN A 119 4.63 2.10 10.18
C ASN A 119 5.95 1.69 9.52
N SER A 120 5.98 0.61 8.77
CA SER A 120 7.19 0.12 8.12
C SER A 120 6.93 -0.45 6.74
N ALA A 121 7.95 -0.43 5.90
CA ALA A 121 7.94 -1.10 4.61
C ALA A 121 9.25 -1.82 4.36
N PHE A 122 9.21 -2.85 3.53
CA PHE A 122 10.38 -3.60 3.10
C PHE A 122 10.67 -3.34 1.64
N MET A 123 11.93 -2.99 1.38
CA MET A 123 12.45 -2.80 0.04
C MET A 123 13.67 -3.71 -0.15
N HIS A 124 13.72 -4.37 -1.29
CA HIS A 124 14.84 -5.21 -1.67
C HIS A 124 15.39 -4.75 -3.02
N GLY A 125 16.70 -4.63 -3.12
CA GLY A 125 17.36 -4.25 -4.38
C GLY A 125 17.46 -5.42 -5.34
N ASP A 126 17.19 -5.20 -6.61
CA ASP A 126 17.43 -6.21 -7.63
C ASP A 126 18.93 -6.49 -7.74
N GLY A 127 19.32 -7.75 -7.56
CA GLY A 127 20.72 -8.18 -7.60
C GLY A 127 21.57 -7.74 -6.41
N THR A 128 21.01 -7.18 -5.36
CA THR A 128 21.71 -6.86 -4.12
C THR A 128 21.33 -7.82 -3.00
N SER A 129 22.22 -7.99 -2.02
CA SER A 129 21.92 -8.73 -0.79
C SER A 129 21.32 -7.85 0.31
N ASP A 130 21.02 -6.60 -0.02
CA ASP A 130 20.58 -5.63 0.97
C ASP A 130 19.04 -5.62 1.08
N LEU A 131 18.56 -5.79 2.29
CA LEU A 131 17.19 -5.61 2.68
C LEU A 131 17.08 -4.27 3.40
N HIS A 132 16.30 -3.36 2.83
CA HIS A 132 16.04 -2.07 3.42
C HIS A 132 14.72 -2.12 4.20
N ILE A 133 14.73 -1.66 5.42
CA ILE A 133 13.57 -1.51 6.28
C ILE A 133 13.32 -0.02 6.42
N LEU A 134 12.20 0.45 5.88
CA LEU A 134 11.78 1.84 5.93
C LEU A 134 10.82 2.00 7.11
N ASN A 135 11.15 2.88 8.05
CA ASN A 135 10.30 3.21 9.19
C ASN A 135 9.71 4.60 9.02
N TYR A 136 8.41 4.69 9.07
CA TYR A 136 7.67 5.95 8.94
C TYR A 136 6.57 6.06 9.98
N SER A 137 6.08 7.26 10.17
CA SER A 137 4.98 7.52 11.09
C SER A 137 3.85 8.28 10.40
N TRP A 138 2.64 7.99 10.84
CA TRP A 138 1.48 8.78 10.43
C TRP A 138 1.48 10.13 11.14
N PRO A 139 0.96 11.19 10.49
CA PRO A 139 0.81 12.48 11.13
C PRO A 139 -0.01 12.36 12.42
N GLU A 140 0.44 13.03 13.45
CA GLU A 140 -0.36 13.24 14.65
C GLU A 140 -1.55 14.18 14.33
N PRO A 141 -2.60 14.22 15.15
CA PRO A 141 -3.76 15.09 14.89
C PRO A 141 -3.45 16.58 14.78
N ASP A 142 -2.32 17.01 15.31
CA ASP A 142 -1.81 18.37 15.18
C ASP A 142 -0.97 18.61 13.90
N GLY A 143 -0.87 17.59 13.04
CA GLY A 143 -0.09 17.62 11.80
C GLY A 143 1.40 17.37 11.98
N THR A 144 1.89 17.10 13.20
CA THR A 144 3.30 16.78 13.40
C THR A 144 3.64 15.40 12.86
N LEU A 145 4.75 15.31 12.12
CA LEU A 145 5.36 14.06 11.68
C LEU A 145 6.55 13.75 12.59
N LYS A 146 6.63 12.50 13.03
CA LYS A 146 7.86 12.00 13.64
C LYS A 146 8.89 11.74 12.54
N PRO A 147 10.19 11.84 12.86
CA PRO A 147 11.24 11.50 11.91
C PRO A 147 11.04 10.08 11.38
N SER A 148 11.20 9.93 10.08
CA SER A 148 11.33 8.63 9.42
C SER A 148 12.79 8.23 9.37
N ASP A 149 13.08 6.94 9.38
CA ASP A 149 14.41 6.39 9.23
C ASP A 149 14.44 5.18 8.31
N SER A 150 15.63 4.77 7.91
CA SER A 150 15.81 3.53 7.15
C SER A 150 16.95 2.73 7.76
N LEU A 151 16.74 1.44 7.92
CA LEU A 151 17.74 0.47 8.33
C LEU A 151 18.08 -0.41 7.13
N VAL A 152 19.37 -0.68 6.93
CA VAL A 152 19.84 -1.60 5.90
C VAL A 152 20.41 -2.84 6.59
N ALA A 153 19.87 -4.00 6.23
CA ALA A 153 20.39 -5.29 6.65
C ALA A 153 20.95 -6.02 5.44
N THR A 154 22.24 -6.34 5.46
CA THR A 154 22.86 -7.14 4.39
C THR A 154 22.63 -8.62 4.69
N LEU A 155 22.02 -9.33 3.73
CA LEU A 155 21.79 -10.75 3.84
C LEU A 155 23.03 -11.52 3.38
N ASP A 156 23.52 -12.43 4.22
CA ASP A 156 24.68 -13.25 3.88
C ASP A 156 24.39 -14.24 2.74
N GLY A 157 25.35 -14.37 1.82
CA GLY A 157 25.35 -15.38 0.75
C GLY A 157 24.43 -15.05 -0.43
N ASP A 158 24.06 -16.08 -1.21
CA ASP A 158 23.18 -15.96 -2.39
C ASP A 158 21.71 -15.67 -2.04
N ARG A 159 21.45 -15.04 -0.90
CA ARG A 159 20.09 -14.76 -0.40
C ARG A 159 19.32 -13.72 -1.19
N TRP A 160 19.97 -13.02 -2.12
CA TRP A 160 19.31 -12.17 -3.12
C TRP A 160 18.21 -12.88 -3.95
N ARG A 161 18.16 -14.23 -3.87
CA ARG A 161 17.10 -15.04 -4.52
C ARG A 161 15.81 -15.14 -3.71
N TYR A 162 15.81 -14.64 -2.49
CA TYR A 162 14.62 -14.64 -1.64
C TYR A 162 13.83 -13.37 -1.87
N LEU A 163 12.54 -13.55 -2.14
CA LEU A 163 11.60 -12.43 -2.22
C LEU A 163 10.83 -12.36 -0.91
N PRO A 164 10.67 -11.15 -0.34
CA PRO A 164 9.76 -10.95 0.77
C PRO A 164 8.36 -11.38 0.35
N SER A 165 7.76 -12.33 1.07
CA SER A 165 6.45 -12.89 0.72
C SER A 165 5.37 -12.49 1.72
N ASP A 166 5.75 -12.26 2.97
CA ASP A 166 4.84 -11.83 4.02
C ASP A 166 5.62 -11.17 5.16
N PHE A 167 4.93 -10.35 5.94
CA PHE A 167 5.56 -9.69 7.06
C PHE A 167 4.56 -9.37 8.19
N ASP A 168 4.99 -9.59 9.41
CA ASP A 168 4.27 -9.23 10.62
C ASP A 168 5.00 -8.09 11.35
N GLU A 169 4.51 -6.88 11.16
CA GLU A 169 5.07 -5.70 11.81
C GLU A 169 5.00 -5.77 13.33
N GLY A 170 3.96 -6.41 13.87
CA GLY A 170 3.77 -6.52 15.32
C GLY A 170 4.81 -7.38 16.00
N SER A 171 5.27 -8.44 15.35
CA SER A 171 6.36 -9.31 15.85
C SER A 171 7.74 -8.90 15.34
N GLY A 172 7.82 -7.97 14.39
CA GLY A 172 9.08 -7.57 13.79
C GLY A 172 9.70 -8.65 12.90
N ARG A 173 8.88 -9.40 12.16
CA ARG A 173 9.34 -10.52 11.33
C ARG A 173 8.92 -10.37 9.88
N VAL A 174 9.83 -10.72 8.98
CA VAL A 174 9.56 -10.86 7.55
C VAL A 174 9.81 -12.31 7.12
N VAL A 175 8.90 -12.84 6.34
CA VAL A 175 9.04 -14.15 5.71
C VAL A 175 9.57 -13.93 4.29
N MET A 176 10.67 -14.59 3.99
CA MET A 176 11.30 -14.53 2.68
C MET A 176 11.29 -15.93 2.07
N CYS A 177 10.89 -16.03 0.83
CA CYS A 177 10.79 -17.30 0.12
C CYS A 177 11.72 -17.34 -1.08
N SER A 178 12.35 -18.49 -1.30
CA SER A 178 12.99 -18.88 -2.56
C SER A 178 12.30 -20.12 -3.12
N TYR A 179 12.81 -20.65 -4.23
CA TYR A 179 12.27 -21.89 -4.81
C TYR A 179 12.33 -23.10 -3.85
N ASN A 180 13.30 -23.13 -2.94
CA ASN A 180 13.60 -24.32 -2.12
C ASN A 180 13.56 -24.05 -0.62
N GLU A 181 13.50 -22.80 -0.20
CA GLU A 181 13.66 -22.43 1.21
C GLU A 181 12.70 -21.31 1.60
N VAL A 182 12.31 -21.34 2.86
CA VAL A 182 11.60 -20.26 3.54
C VAL A 182 12.48 -19.81 4.71
N VAL A 183 12.78 -18.54 4.79
CA VAL A 183 13.56 -17.94 5.85
C VAL A 183 12.71 -16.90 6.57
N VAL A 184 12.75 -16.93 7.90
CA VAL A 184 12.15 -15.89 8.72
C VAL A 184 13.28 -14.99 9.21
N PHE A 185 13.18 -13.72 8.83
CA PHE A 185 14.11 -12.69 9.28
C PHE A 185 13.45 -11.89 10.40
N ASP A 186 14.12 -11.82 11.55
CA ASP A 186 13.64 -11.08 12.73
C ASP A 186 14.35 -9.71 12.77
N PHE A 187 13.62 -8.65 12.44
CA PHE A 187 14.16 -7.29 12.42
C PHE A 187 13.88 -6.52 13.72
N ALA A 188 13.08 -7.06 14.62
CA ALA A 188 12.87 -6.45 15.94
C ALA A 188 14.13 -6.51 16.82
N THR A 189 15.11 -7.32 16.42
CA THR A 189 16.38 -7.49 17.14
C THR A 189 17.54 -6.70 16.55
N LEU A 190 17.30 -5.95 15.50
CA LEU A 190 18.26 -5.03 14.87
C LEU A 190 18.17 -3.65 15.52
#